data_ee59b04e9cd07ad8de1770f58bdeeee9
#
_entry.id   ee59b04e9cd07ad8de1770f58bdeeee9
#
_cell.length_a   1.000
_cell.length_b   1.000
_cell.length_c   1.000
_cell.angle_alpha   90.00
_cell.angle_beta   90.00
_cell.angle_gamma   90.00
#
_symmetry.space_group_name_H-M   'P 1'
#
loop_
_entity.id
_entity.type
_entity.pdbx_description
1 polymer ?
#
loop_
_entity_poly.entity_id
_entity_poly.type
_entity_poly.pdbx_seq_one_letter_code
_entity_poly.pdbx_strand_id
1 'polypeptide(L)'
;MLLLKRNLLFIFLFLSSPIYSDINKNPFELIDVKSQEMVIVLTTENELFITNPEMFKDKIKVIFEPLIDFNRVSASVMGKKYYLSATKEERAQFIEVFKISLLDTYAETLAQWGDAEIVTDFSYNERKNQIVSVKQNLLTTNNIYPIIYKLREYKNGTYKIVNIL
;
A
#
# COMPACT_ATOMS: atom_id res chain seq x y z
N MET A 1 14.47 -15.25 -71.00
CA MET A 1 15.36 -14.93 -69.87
C MET A 1 14.59 -13.92 -68.98
N LEU A 2 13.77 -14.45 -68.04
CA LEU A 2 12.95 -13.61 -67.13
C LEU A 2 13.67 -13.51 -65.80
N LEU A 3 14.07 -12.27 -65.44
CA LEU A 3 14.64 -11.92 -64.15
C LEU A 3 13.51 -11.78 -63.11
N LEU A 4 13.42 -12.72 -62.18
CA LEU A 4 12.51 -12.66 -61.07
C LEU A 4 13.07 -11.70 -60.02
N LYS A 5 12.49 -10.49 -59.90
CA LYS A 5 12.78 -9.56 -58.79
C LYS A 5 12.14 -10.06 -57.52
N ARG A 6 12.93 -10.57 -56.59
CA ARG A 6 12.51 -11.03 -55.24
C ARG A 6 12.48 -9.80 -54.31
N ASN A 7 11.28 -9.27 -54.07
CA ASN A 7 11.05 -8.21 -53.05
C ASN A 7 11.20 -8.85 -51.64
N LEU A 8 12.25 -8.48 -50.94
CA LEU A 8 12.47 -8.84 -49.54
C LEU A 8 11.67 -7.85 -48.67
N LEU A 9 10.51 -8.26 -48.22
CA LEU A 9 9.68 -7.52 -47.30
C LEU A 9 10.27 -7.63 -45.89
N PHE A 10 10.99 -6.59 -45.42
CA PHE A 10 11.46 -6.48 -44.03
C PHE A 10 10.24 -6.15 -43.15
N ILE A 11 9.69 -7.19 -42.50
CA ILE A 11 8.71 -6.99 -41.40
C ILE A 11 9.49 -6.55 -40.16
N PHE A 12 9.45 -5.24 -39.88
CA PHE A 12 9.90 -4.69 -38.60
C PHE A 12 8.88 -5.05 -37.54
N LEU A 13 9.13 -6.15 -36.81
CA LEU A 13 8.39 -6.49 -35.60
C LEU A 13 8.80 -5.46 -34.51
N PHE A 14 7.97 -4.43 -34.32
CA PHE A 14 8.03 -3.62 -33.13
C PHE A 14 7.65 -4.48 -31.93
N LEU A 15 8.65 -5.02 -31.24
CA LEU A 15 8.50 -5.56 -29.89
C LEU A 15 8.27 -4.37 -28.93
N SER A 16 7.01 -3.94 -28.82
CA SER A 16 6.59 -3.05 -27.76
C SER A 16 6.63 -3.85 -26.46
N SER A 17 7.75 -3.81 -25.75
CA SER A 17 7.81 -4.28 -24.36
C SER A 17 6.82 -3.44 -23.56
N PRO A 18 5.86 -4.04 -22.83
CA PRO A 18 5.03 -3.27 -21.92
C PRO A 18 5.96 -2.64 -20.88
N ILE A 19 6.00 -1.31 -20.84
CA ILE A 19 6.67 -0.58 -19.75
C ILE A 19 5.79 -0.79 -18.52
N TYR A 20 6.06 -1.86 -17.77
CA TYR A 20 5.47 -2.05 -16.45
C TYR A 20 6.08 -0.97 -15.54
N SER A 21 5.35 0.11 -15.33
CA SER A 21 5.70 1.08 -14.30
C SER A 21 5.61 0.35 -12.95
N ASP A 22 6.72 0.33 -12.22
CA ASP A 22 6.75 -0.23 -10.86
C ASP A 22 5.95 0.73 -9.94
N ILE A 23 4.72 0.34 -9.61
CA ILE A 23 3.80 1.14 -8.77
C ILE A 23 4.43 1.58 -7.44
N ASN A 24 5.42 0.82 -6.94
CA ASN A 24 6.12 1.17 -5.71
C ASN A 24 6.98 2.43 -5.83
N LYS A 25 7.18 2.94 -7.05
CA LYS A 25 7.94 4.17 -7.34
C LYS A 25 7.09 5.43 -7.45
N ASN A 26 5.75 5.29 -7.45
CA ASN A 26 4.83 6.41 -7.37
C ASN A 26 3.98 6.29 -6.10
N PRO A 27 4.18 7.15 -5.08
CA PRO A 27 3.49 7.02 -3.81
C PRO A 27 1.97 7.19 -3.92
N PHE A 28 1.49 7.99 -4.86
CA PHE A 28 0.04 8.21 -5.08
C PHE A 28 -0.60 6.99 -5.72
N GLU A 29 -0.01 6.46 -6.79
CA GLU A 29 -0.48 5.23 -7.44
C GLU A 29 -0.39 4.03 -6.50
N LEU A 30 0.68 3.93 -5.70
CA LEU A 30 0.85 2.87 -4.71
C LEU A 30 -0.32 2.85 -3.72
N ILE A 31 -0.63 3.99 -3.12
CA ILE A 31 -1.71 4.10 -2.13
C ILE A 31 -3.07 3.88 -2.81
N ASP A 32 -3.29 4.48 -3.98
CA ASP A 32 -4.55 4.34 -4.71
C ASP A 32 -4.85 2.87 -5.07
N VAL A 33 -3.93 2.22 -5.78
CA VAL A 33 -4.10 0.80 -6.20
C VAL A 33 -4.32 -0.11 -5.00
N LYS A 34 -3.54 0.05 -3.92
CA LYS A 34 -3.66 -0.82 -2.74
C LYS A 34 -4.93 -0.56 -1.95
N SER A 35 -5.41 0.66 -1.92
CA SER A 35 -6.70 0.99 -1.31
C SER A 35 -7.86 0.43 -2.13
N GLN A 36 -7.80 0.47 -3.45
CA GLN A 36 -8.82 -0.15 -4.30
C GLN A 36 -8.81 -1.69 -4.18
N GLU A 37 -7.64 -2.34 -4.13
CA GLU A 37 -7.55 -3.78 -3.82
C GLU A 37 -8.24 -4.12 -2.51
N MET A 38 -8.09 -3.26 -1.50
CA MET A 38 -8.74 -3.45 -0.22
C MET A 38 -10.25 -3.27 -0.28
N VAL A 39 -10.74 -2.23 -0.95
CA VAL A 39 -12.18 -2.02 -1.16
C VAL A 39 -12.81 -3.23 -1.83
N ILE A 40 -12.13 -3.84 -2.81
CA ILE A 40 -12.60 -5.07 -3.45
C ILE A 40 -12.76 -6.19 -2.41
N VAL A 41 -11.77 -6.44 -1.56
CA VAL A 41 -11.88 -7.48 -0.50
C VAL A 41 -13.04 -7.16 0.45
N LEU A 42 -13.17 -5.91 0.89
CA LEU A 42 -14.23 -5.50 1.82
C LEU A 42 -15.64 -5.69 1.24
N THR A 43 -15.81 -5.44 -0.06
CA THR A 43 -17.12 -5.50 -0.72
C THR A 43 -17.48 -6.90 -1.22
N THR A 44 -16.49 -7.64 -1.77
CA THR A 44 -16.76 -8.96 -2.36
C THR A 44 -16.67 -10.11 -1.37
N GLU A 45 -15.95 -9.92 -0.25
CA GLU A 45 -15.69 -10.98 0.72
C GLU A 45 -16.26 -10.66 2.11
N ASN A 46 -17.25 -9.80 2.20
CA ASN A 46 -17.87 -9.40 3.47
C ASN A 46 -18.45 -10.60 4.25
N GLU A 47 -19.02 -11.58 3.56
CA GLU A 47 -19.50 -12.81 4.21
C GLU A 47 -18.36 -13.60 4.88
N LEU A 48 -17.14 -13.50 4.36
CA LEU A 48 -15.98 -14.17 4.93
C LEU A 48 -15.64 -13.63 6.32
N PHE A 49 -15.87 -12.32 6.56
CA PHE A 49 -15.67 -11.74 7.88
C PHE A 49 -16.54 -12.40 8.97
N ILE A 50 -17.75 -12.84 8.59
CA ILE A 50 -18.69 -13.50 9.50
C ILE A 50 -18.36 -15.00 9.63
N THR A 51 -18.07 -15.67 8.51
CA THR A 51 -17.91 -17.14 8.45
C THR A 51 -16.52 -17.61 8.79
N ASN A 52 -15.49 -16.85 8.45
CA ASN A 52 -14.07 -17.13 8.73
C ASN A 52 -13.26 -15.85 8.91
N PRO A 53 -13.37 -15.18 10.09
CA PRO A 53 -12.72 -13.89 10.36
C PRO A 53 -11.20 -13.92 10.17
N GLU A 54 -10.54 -15.02 10.50
CA GLU A 54 -9.09 -15.13 10.36
C GLU A 54 -8.65 -15.11 8.89
N MET A 55 -9.35 -15.84 8.02
CA MET A 55 -9.06 -15.80 6.57
C MET A 55 -9.32 -14.41 5.98
N PHE A 56 -10.36 -13.72 6.44
CA PHE A 56 -10.62 -12.34 6.04
C PHE A 56 -9.47 -11.41 6.45
N LYS A 57 -9.03 -11.49 7.72
CA LYS A 57 -7.90 -10.72 8.25
C LYS A 57 -6.61 -10.98 7.45
N ASP A 58 -6.35 -12.24 7.11
CA ASP A 58 -5.16 -12.61 6.33
C ASP A 58 -5.16 -11.98 4.94
N LYS A 59 -6.31 -11.88 4.27
CA LYS A 59 -6.42 -11.18 2.98
C LYS A 59 -6.09 -9.70 3.11
N ILE A 60 -6.58 -9.04 4.14
CA ILE A 60 -6.26 -7.64 4.44
C ILE A 60 -4.77 -7.46 4.76
N LYS A 61 -4.20 -8.35 5.58
CA LYS A 61 -2.77 -8.33 5.93
C LYS A 61 -1.87 -8.43 4.70
N VAL A 62 -2.17 -9.31 3.76
CA VAL A 62 -1.40 -9.47 2.51
C VAL A 62 -1.31 -8.16 1.71
N ILE A 63 -2.36 -7.34 1.72
CA ILE A 63 -2.36 -6.05 1.04
C ILE A 63 -1.56 -5.00 1.82
N PHE A 64 -1.75 -4.92 3.14
CA PHE A 64 -1.20 -3.87 3.99
C PHE A 64 0.24 -4.07 4.43
N GLU A 65 0.61 -5.30 4.79
CA GLU A 65 1.90 -5.59 5.40
C GLU A 65 3.09 -5.09 4.55
N PRO A 66 3.11 -5.29 3.21
CA PRO A 66 4.22 -4.82 2.39
C PRO A 66 4.31 -3.30 2.29
N LEU A 67 3.23 -2.56 2.58
CA LEU A 67 3.19 -1.10 2.48
C LEU A 67 3.85 -0.39 3.66
N ILE A 68 3.94 -1.05 4.83
CA ILE A 68 4.33 -0.40 6.09
C ILE A 68 5.80 -0.66 6.40
N ASP A 69 6.51 0.37 6.85
CA ASP A 69 7.82 0.22 7.47
C ASP A 69 7.66 -0.04 8.97
N PHE A 70 7.39 -1.29 9.32
CA PHE A 70 7.17 -1.68 10.72
C PHE A 70 8.36 -1.35 11.63
N ASN A 71 9.59 -1.41 11.13
CA ASN A 71 10.76 -1.03 11.93
C ASN A 71 10.70 0.44 12.37
N ARG A 72 10.32 1.35 11.46
CA ARG A 72 10.22 2.77 11.78
C ARG A 72 9.00 3.11 12.60
N VAL A 73 7.85 2.56 12.22
CA VAL A 73 6.60 2.82 12.95
C VAL A 73 6.72 2.31 14.38
N SER A 74 7.20 1.08 14.58
CA SER A 74 7.41 0.50 15.91
C SER A 74 8.42 1.30 16.75
N ALA A 75 9.54 1.72 16.14
CA ALA A 75 10.51 2.57 16.83
C ALA A 75 9.92 3.92 17.27
N SER A 76 9.05 4.50 16.43
CA SER A 76 8.34 5.74 16.74
C SER A 76 7.34 5.56 17.89
N VAL A 77 6.58 4.46 17.87
CA VAL A 77 5.59 4.11 18.91
C VAL A 77 6.28 3.79 20.23
N MET A 78 7.37 3.02 20.20
CA MET A 78 8.18 2.71 21.40
C MET A 78 8.75 3.99 22.03
N GLY A 79 9.06 4.98 21.21
CA GLY A 79 9.67 6.24 21.60
C GLY A 79 11.16 6.13 21.90
N LYS A 80 11.87 7.26 21.75
CA LYS A 80 13.35 7.30 21.81
C LYS A 80 13.92 6.68 23.09
N LYS A 81 13.32 6.97 24.25
CA LYS A 81 13.81 6.50 25.56
C LYS A 81 13.85 4.98 25.62
N TYR A 82 12.72 4.34 25.34
CA TYR A 82 12.58 2.89 25.42
C TYR A 82 13.31 2.18 24.30
N TYR A 83 13.26 2.73 23.08
CA TYR A 83 14.00 2.17 21.94
C TYR A 83 15.50 2.10 22.17
N LEU A 84 16.10 3.13 22.80
CA LEU A 84 17.54 3.16 23.09
C LEU A 84 17.95 2.23 24.25
N SER A 85 17.07 2.02 25.23
CA SER A 85 17.34 1.13 26.37
C SER A 85 17.07 -0.34 26.10
N ALA A 86 16.25 -0.66 25.07
CA ALA A 86 15.90 -2.02 24.71
C ALA A 86 17.08 -2.72 23.98
N THR A 87 17.19 -4.04 24.19
CA THR A 87 18.09 -4.92 23.43
C THR A 87 17.60 -5.10 21.98
N LYS A 88 18.39 -5.76 21.13
CA LYS A 88 17.97 -6.08 19.77
C LYS A 88 16.79 -7.06 19.77
N GLU A 89 16.84 -8.02 20.65
CA GLU A 89 15.82 -9.07 20.82
C GLU A 89 14.50 -8.47 21.28
N GLU A 90 14.50 -7.58 22.27
CA GLU A 90 13.31 -6.88 22.75
C GLU A 90 12.70 -5.99 21.66
N ARG A 91 13.51 -5.29 20.87
CA ARG A 91 13.02 -4.51 19.72
C ARG A 91 12.38 -5.41 18.66
N ALA A 92 13.01 -6.54 18.34
CA ALA A 92 12.47 -7.49 17.36
C ALA A 92 11.14 -8.07 17.83
N GLN A 93 11.04 -8.47 19.11
CA GLN A 93 9.81 -8.96 19.71
C GLN A 93 8.71 -7.88 19.70
N PHE A 94 9.04 -6.65 20.05
CA PHE A 94 8.10 -5.54 20.01
C PHE A 94 7.56 -5.30 18.60
N ILE A 95 8.43 -5.31 17.57
CA ILE A 95 8.05 -5.13 16.17
C ILE A 95 7.03 -6.20 15.75
N GLU A 96 7.28 -7.47 16.07
CA GLU A 96 6.37 -8.56 15.70
C GLU A 96 5.01 -8.47 16.42
N VAL A 97 5.02 -8.23 17.72
CA VAL A 97 3.76 -8.06 18.49
C VAL A 97 2.99 -6.84 17.99
N PHE A 98 3.68 -5.73 17.77
CA PHE A 98 3.07 -4.49 17.25
C PHE A 98 2.49 -4.69 15.84
N LYS A 99 3.23 -5.37 14.95
CA LYS A 99 2.78 -5.69 13.59
C LYS A 99 1.47 -6.49 13.61
N ILE A 100 1.44 -7.58 14.36
CA ILE A 100 0.25 -8.43 14.48
C ILE A 100 -0.93 -7.61 15.01
N SER A 101 -0.73 -6.91 16.13
CA SER A 101 -1.78 -6.11 16.77
C SER A 101 -2.32 -5.00 15.83
N LEU A 102 -1.41 -4.30 15.12
CA LEU A 102 -1.80 -3.26 14.18
C LEU A 102 -2.64 -3.81 13.04
N LEU A 103 -2.16 -4.88 12.40
CA LEU A 103 -2.84 -5.48 11.24
C LEU A 103 -4.19 -6.08 11.62
N ASP A 104 -4.30 -6.73 12.78
CA ASP A 104 -5.57 -7.26 13.28
C ASP A 104 -6.57 -6.15 13.56
N THR A 105 -6.15 -5.10 14.26
CA THR A 105 -7.00 -3.93 14.56
C THR A 105 -7.49 -3.25 13.28
N TYR A 106 -6.60 -3.09 12.29
CA TYR A 106 -6.98 -2.50 11.00
C TYR A 106 -7.99 -3.36 10.26
N ALA A 107 -7.76 -4.68 10.16
CA ALA A 107 -8.67 -5.59 9.48
C ALA A 107 -10.07 -5.57 10.11
N GLU A 108 -10.14 -5.60 11.45
CA GLU A 108 -11.41 -5.53 12.18
C GLU A 108 -12.13 -4.19 11.99
N THR A 109 -11.38 -3.08 12.00
CA THR A 109 -11.95 -1.75 11.79
C THR A 109 -12.49 -1.59 10.37
N LEU A 110 -11.72 -2.03 9.38
CA LEU A 110 -12.10 -1.96 7.98
C LEU A 110 -13.33 -2.80 7.67
N ALA A 111 -13.46 -3.98 8.27
CA ALA A 111 -14.64 -4.84 8.11
C ALA A 111 -15.96 -4.14 8.52
N GLN A 112 -15.88 -3.12 9.38
CA GLN A 112 -17.05 -2.36 9.84
C GLN A 112 -17.44 -1.22 8.85
N TRP A 113 -16.61 -0.89 7.86
CA TRP A 113 -16.84 0.25 6.98
C TRP A 113 -17.79 -0.04 5.81
N GLY A 114 -18.09 -1.32 5.52
CA GLY A 114 -19.11 -1.72 4.54
C GLY A 114 -18.88 -1.10 3.15
N ASP A 115 -19.91 -0.38 2.65
CA ASP A 115 -19.95 0.21 1.30
C ASP A 115 -19.22 1.57 1.20
N ALA A 116 -18.23 1.84 2.03
CA ALA A 116 -17.47 3.09 1.97
C ALA A 116 -16.60 3.15 0.71
N GLU A 117 -16.57 4.31 0.06
CA GLU A 117 -15.72 4.61 -1.08
C GLU A 117 -14.42 5.29 -0.60
N ILE A 118 -13.29 4.93 -1.20
CA ILE A 118 -12.01 5.60 -0.95
C ILE A 118 -11.56 6.31 -2.23
N VAL A 119 -11.31 7.63 -2.11
CA VAL A 119 -10.88 8.48 -3.23
C VAL A 119 -9.53 9.12 -2.92
N THR A 120 -8.56 8.91 -3.79
CA THR A 120 -7.23 9.51 -3.68
C THR A 120 -7.23 10.93 -4.23
N ASP A 121 -6.72 11.87 -3.44
CA ASP A 121 -6.53 13.25 -3.86
C ASP A 121 -5.14 13.42 -4.54
N PHE A 122 -5.09 13.24 -5.84
CA PHE A 122 -3.86 13.38 -6.63
C PHE A 122 -3.36 14.83 -6.72
N SER A 123 -4.18 15.81 -6.33
CA SER A 123 -3.79 17.24 -6.28
C SER A 123 -3.09 17.61 -4.98
N TYR A 124 -3.25 16.78 -3.93
CA TYR A 124 -2.61 17.00 -2.65
C TYR A 124 -1.11 16.70 -2.74
N ASN A 125 -0.29 17.74 -2.71
CA ASN A 125 1.17 17.61 -2.89
C ASN A 125 1.91 18.25 -1.72
N GLU A 126 2.14 17.47 -0.67
CA GLU A 126 2.98 17.85 0.45
C GLU A 126 4.21 16.93 0.48
N ARG A 127 5.38 17.51 0.29
CA ARG A 127 6.67 16.81 0.40
C ARG A 127 7.60 17.56 1.36
N LYS A 128 8.12 16.85 2.34
CA LYS A 128 9.14 17.37 3.25
C LYS A 128 10.29 16.37 3.37
N ASN A 129 11.46 16.76 2.85
CA ASN A 129 12.62 15.86 2.75
C ASN A 129 12.27 14.57 1.96
N GLN A 130 12.48 13.41 2.58
CA GLN A 130 12.17 12.09 2.02
C GLN A 130 10.75 11.61 2.33
N ILE A 131 9.89 12.47 2.88
CA ILE A 131 8.51 12.14 3.22
C ILE A 131 7.58 12.79 2.21
N VAL A 132 6.70 11.98 1.63
CA VAL A 132 5.60 12.42 0.77
C VAL A 132 4.31 12.11 1.50
N SER A 133 3.40 13.08 1.54
CA SER A 133 2.06 12.88 2.07
C SER A 133 1.10 12.58 0.92
N VAL A 134 0.35 11.50 1.04
CA VAL A 134 -0.75 11.13 0.14
C VAL A 134 -2.05 11.23 0.92
N LYS A 135 -3.00 12.00 0.40
CA LYS A 135 -4.31 12.16 1.02
C LYS A 135 -5.34 11.30 0.30
N GLN A 136 -6.15 10.61 1.07
CA GLN A 136 -7.37 9.96 0.63
C GLN A 136 -8.56 10.50 1.41
N ASN A 137 -9.74 10.43 0.82
CA ASN A 137 -11.00 10.69 1.48
C ASN A 137 -11.78 9.38 1.52
N LEU A 138 -12.15 8.96 2.73
CA LEU A 138 -13.10 7.89 2.95
C LEU A 138 -14.49 8.51 2.95
N LEU A 139 -15.29 8.15 1.96
CA LEU A 139 -16.64 8.65 1.76
C LEU A 139 -17.62 7.65 2.34
N THR A 140 -18.39 8.07 3.32
CA THR A 140 -19.51 7.30 3.87
C THR A 140 -20.82 8.01 3.53
N THR A 141 -21.94 7.38 3.78
CA THR A 141 -23.27 7.97 3.51
C THR A 141 -23.45 9.36 4.13
N ASN A 142 -22.86 9.63 5.28
CA ASN A 142 -23.09 10.84 6.06
C ASN A 142 -21.87 11.74 6.24
N ASN A 143 -20.66 11.22 6.03
CA ASN A 143 -19.42 11.93 6.38
C ASN A 143 -18.28 11.64 5.39
N ILE A 144 -17.33 12.56 5.36
CA ILE A 144 -16.04 12.41 4.66
C ILE A 144 -14.95 12.42 5.73
N TYR A 145 -14.15 11.36 5.76
CA TYR A 145 -13.01 11.23 6.67
C TYR A 145 -11.72 11.34 5.87
N PRO A 146 -10.93 12.42 6.04
CA PRO A 146 -9.63 12.52 5.40
C PRO A 146 -8.63 11.59 6.10
N ILE A 147 -7.85 10.88 5.29
CA ILE A 147 -6.76 10.02 5.74
C ILE A 147 -5.49 10.52 5.06
N ILE A 148 -4.44 10.81 5.83
CA ILE A 148 -3.16 11.26 5.29
C ILE A 148 -2.10 10.21 5.60
N TYR A 149 -1.60 9.56 4.55
CA TYR A 149 -0.48 8.62 4.62
C TYR A 149 0.82 9.38 4.46
N LYS A 150 1.76 9.22 5.40
CA LYS A 150 3.13 9.72 5.24
C LYS A 150 4.03 8.59 4.79
N LEU A 151 4.51 8.69 3.55
CA LEU A 151 5.37 7.69 2.94
C LEU A 151 6.80 8.19 2.89
N ARG A 152 7.73 7.32 3.25
CA ARG A 152 9.15 7.57 3.12
C ARG A 152 9.68 7.02 1.81
N GLU A 153 10.43 7.85 1.08
CA GLU A 153 11.19 7.45 -0.10
C GLU A 153 12.50 6.77 0.32
N TYR A 154 12.78 5.61 -0.26
CA TYR A 154 14.00 4.84 -0.06
C TYR A 154 14.97 5.03 -1.23
N LYS A 155 16.25 4.68 -1.03
CA LYS A 155 17.32 4.86 -2.03
C LYS A 155 17.06 4.16 -3.36
N ASN A 156 16.30 3.09 -3.37
CA ASN A 156 15.88 2.36 -4.59
C ASN A 156 14.66 2.99 -5.28
N GLY A 157 14.17 4.14 -4.79
CA GLY A 157 13.02 4.84 -5.33
C GLY A 157 11.66 4.27 -4.89
N THR A 158 11.62 3.26 -4.01
CA THR A 158 10.37 2.75 -3.46
C THR A 158 9.89 3.55 -2.26
N TYR A 159 8.60 3.42 -1.95
CA TYR A 159 7.94 4.12 -0.85
C TYR A 159 7.34 3.13 0.16
N LYS A 160 7.39 3.48 1.45
CA LYS A 160 6.67 2.78 2.52
C LYS A 160 6.02 3.76 3.49
N ILE A 161 4.87 3.38 4.00
CA ILE A 161 4.13 4.13 5.02
C ILE A 161 4.94 4.13 6.31
N VAL A 162 5.13 5.32 6.88
CA VAL A 162 5.82 5.53 8.17
C VAL A 162 4.92 6.24 9.19
N ASN A 163 3.77 6.76 8.77
CA ASN A 163 2.73 7.31 9.65
C ASN A 163 1.39 7.44 8.90
N ILE A 164 0.28 7.42 9.63
CA ILE A 164 -1.09 7.67 9.15
C ILE A 164 -1.75 8.64 10.12
N LEU A 165 -2.43 9.66 9.58
CA LEU A 165 -3.10 10.74 10.33
C LEU A 165 -4.57 10.84 9.92
#